data_71fa584e44d8c15d4337621d58a95d6a
#
_entry.id   71fa584e44d8c15d4337621d58a95d6a
#
_cell.length_a   1.000
_cell.length_b   1.000
_cell.length_c   1.000
_cell.angle_alpha   90.00
_cell.angle_beta   90.00
_cell.angle_gamma   90.00
#
_symmetry.space_group_name_H-M   'P 1'
#
loop_
_entity.id
_entity.type
_entity.pdbx_description
1 polymer ?
#
loop_
_entity_poly.entity_id
_entity_poly.type
_entity_poly.pdbx_seq_one_letter_code
_entity_poly.pdbx_strand_id
1 'polypeptide(L)'
;MRDARRATAGATFAAGGRVEQVAWDPFVATTLVAGDETGGVVARAARAAAAPLWSLRAHGAAASAVCFSETAAGLLATASADASVKLWDCGGAPGPPAPVAARDLAVGELFALAFDAVDPLVLVAAGAGGSVALWDAAGDDGAAAAWLAAQGK
;
A
#
# COMPACT_ATOMS: atom_id res chain seq x y z
N MET A 1 11.83 8.87 21.88
CA MET A 1 11.29 7.54 21.74
C MET A 1 10.11 7.28 22.65
N ARG A 2 10.25 7.37 23.90
CA ARG A 2 9.11 7.18 24.77
C ARG A 2 8.08 8.29 24.61
N ASP A 3 8.48 9.44 24.11
CA ASP A 3 7.54 10.51 23.82
C ASP A 3 6.59 10.15 22.70
N ALA A 4 7.08 9.45 21.70
CA ALA A 4 6.21 8.97 20.64
C ALA A 4 5.16 8.01 21.18
N ARG A 5 5.57 7.09 22.02
CA ARG A 5 4.66 6.14 22.63
C ARG A 5 3.61 6.84 23.47
N ARG A 6 4.01 7.82 24.24
CA ARG A 6 3.10 8.57 25.08
C ARG A 6 2.14 9.42 24.25
N ALA A 7 2.65 10.04 23.20
CA ALA A 7 1.84 10.91 22.37
C ALA A 7 0.73 10.16 21.64
N THR A 8 0.94 8.89 21.34
CA THR A 8 -0.04 8.12 20.57
C THR A 8 -0.87 7.16 21.40
N ALA A 9 -0.62 7.10 22.72
CA ALA A 9 -1.35 6.19 23.61
C ALA A 9 -2.84 6.54 23.59
N GLY A 10 -3.66 5.57 23.19
CA GLY A 10 -5.10 5.74 23.16
C GLY A 10 -5.64 6.52 21.98
N ALA A 11 -4.80 6.94 21.03
CA ALA A 11 -5.28 7.63 19.83
C ALA A 11 -5.98 6.64 18.90
N THR A 12 -7.08 7.09 18.29
CA THR A 12 -7.78 6.32 17.29
C THR A 12 -8.05 7.20 16.08
N PHE A 13 -8.04 6.58 14.91
CA PHE A 13 -8.29 7.26 13.65
C PHE A 13 -9.40 6.54 12.90
N ALA A 14 -10.30 7.31 12.29
CA ALA A 14 -11.35 6.73 11.48
C ALA A 14 -10.82 6.37 10.09
N ALA A 15 -11.32 5.26 9.58
CA ALA A 15 -11.17 4.88 8.17
C ALA A 15 -12.52 4.96 7.49
N GLY A 16 -12.58 4.68 6.20
CA GLY A 16 -13.82 4.76 5.44
C GLY A 16 -14.80 3.62 5.71
N GLY A 17 -14.33 2.55 6.33
CA GLY A 17 -15.12 1.38 6.66
C GLY A 17 -14.34 0.48 7.59
N ARG A 18 -14.76 -0.79 7.68
CA ARG A 18 -14.03 -1.74 8.51
C ARG A 18 -12.63 -1.92 7.97
N VAL A 19 -11.64 -1.76 8.85
CA VAL A 19 -10.23 -1.84 8.48
C VAL A 19 -9.85 -3.31 8.25
N GLU A 20 -9.23 -3.57 7.12
CA GLU A 20 -8.76 -4.90 6.76
C GLU A 20 -7.29 -5.09 7.11
N GLN A 21 -6.46 -4.09 6.88
CA GLN A 21 -5.04 -4.15 7.19
C GLN A 21 -4.45 -2.77 7.39
N VAL A 22 -3.40 -2.70 8.19
CA VAL A 22 -2.63 -1.48 8.43
C VAL A 22 -1.15 -1.77 8.17
N ALA A 23 -0.41 -0.72 7.80
CA ALA A 23 1.03 -0.81 7.61
C ALA A 23 1.70 0.51 7.94
N TRP A 24 2.91 0.43 8.48
CA TRP A 24 3.76 1.59 8.67
C TRP A 24 4.56 1.86 7.41
N ASP A 25 4.86 3.13 7.15
CA ASP A 25 5.79 3.53 6.11
C ASP A 25 7.22 3.34 6.65
N PRO A 26 8.04 2.47 6.06
CA PRO A 26 9.38 2.22 6.59
C PRO A 26 10.35 3.38 6.41
N PHE A 27 10.02 4.34 5.55
CA PHE A 27 10.87 5.51 5.30
C PHE A 27 10.39 6.77 6.02
N VAL A 28 9.13 6.79 6.44
CA VAL A 28 8.56 7.91 7.20
C VAL A 28 7.92 7.34 8.45
N ALA A 29 8.69 7.30 9.52
CA ALA A 29 8.39 6.53 10.72
C ALA A 29 7.08 6.92 11.41
N THR A 30 6.52 8.08 11.10
CA THR A 30 5.28 8.56 11.71
C THR A 30 4.06 8.37 10.82
N THR A 31 4.22 7.81 9.63
CA THR A 31 3.13 7.63 8.69
C THR A 31 2.64 6.18 8.68
N LEU A 32 1.34 6.01 8.73
CA LEU A 32 0.70 4.70 8.56
C LEU A 32 -0.38 4.78 7.50
N VAL A 33 -0.71 3.64 6.93
CA VAL A 33 -1.83 3.50 6.01
C VAL A 33 -2.76 2.41 6.50
N ALA A 34 -4.03 2.54 6.15
CA ALA A 34 -5.05 1.53 6.46
C ALA A 34 -5.88 1.30 5.21
N GLY A 35 -6.09 0.03 4.88
CA GLY A 35 -7.02 -0.38 3.83
C GLY A 35 -8.31 -0.85 4.45
N ASP A 36 -9.43 -0.55 3.82
CA ASP A 36 -10.74 -0.88 4.38
C ASP A 36 -11.60 -1.72 3.43
N GLU A 37 -12.72 -2.18 3.96
CA GLU A 37 -13.64 -3.10 3.26
C GLU A 37 -14.31 -2.48 2.03
N THR A 38 -14.28 -1.15 1.90
CA THR A 38 -14.89 -0.47 0.75
C THR A 38 -13.93 -0.28 -0.41
N GLY A 39 -12.66 -0.66 -0.24
CA GLY A 39 -11.61 -0.45 -1.24
C GLY A 39 -10.84 0.85 -1.02
N GLY A 40 -11.12 1.57 0.03
CA GLY A 40 -10.42 2.79 0.38
C GLY A 40 -9.10 2.52 1.07
N VAL A 41 -8.16 3.44 0.88
CA VAL A 41 -6.89 3.46 1.61
C VAL A 41 -6.71 4.87 2.14
N VAL A 42 -6.38 4.99 3.42
CA VAL A 42 -6.18 6.27 4.07
C VAL A 42 -4.80 6.29 4.73
N ALA A 43 -4.10 7.42 4.59
CA ALA A 43 -2.82 7.63 5.27
C ALA A 43 -2.98 8.63 6.39
N ARG A 44 -2.31 8.36 7.49
CA ARG A 44 -2.36 9.19 8.69
C ARG A 44 -0.96 9.43 9.22
N ALA A 45 -0.75 10.62 9.77
CA ALA A 45 0.39 10.88 10.60
C ALA A 45 0.05 10.45 12.03
N ALA A 46 0.84 9.57 12.61
CA ALA A 46 0.51 8.97 13.89
C ALA A 46 0.38 9.98 15.03
N ARG A 47 1.02 11.14 14.88
CA ARG A 47 1.02 12.16 15.91
C ARG A 47 0.11 13.34 15.61
N ALA A 48 -0.56 13.33 14.48
CA ALA A 48 -1.43 14.42 14.08
C ALA A 48 -2.80 13.83 13.76
N ALA A 49 -3.69 13.88 14.71
CA ALA A 49 -4.98 13.20 14.60
C ALA A 49 -6.04 14.00 13.84
N ALA A 50 -5.74 15.24 13.42
CA ALA A 50 -6.77 16.14 12.94
C ALA A 50 -7.38 15.70 11.61
N ALA A 51 -6.55 15.31 10.64
CA ALA A 51 -7.04 14.93 9.32
C ALA A 51 -6.12 13.90 8.68
N PRO A 52 -6.62 13.11 7.75
CA PRO A 52 -5.76 12.21 6.99
C PRO A 52 -4.77 13.00 6.14
N LEU A 53 -3.58 12.40 5.91
CA LEU A 53 -2.63 12.95 4.96
C LEU A 53 -3.20 12.88 3.55
N TRP A 54 -3.83 11.78 3.23
CA TRP A 54 -4.59 11.58 1.99
C TRP A 54 -5.54 10.42 2.17
N SER A 55 -6.52 10.34 1.30
CA SER A 55 -7.37 9.17 1.15
C SER A 55 -7.54 8.87 -0.34
N LEU A 56 -7.74 7.59 -0.65
CA LEU A 56 -7.73 7.11 -2.01
C LEU A 56 -8.73 5.96 -2.11
N ARG A 57 -9.51 5.94 -3.18
CA ARG A 57 -10.28 4.75 -3.50
C ARG A 57 -9.45 3.88 -4.43
N ALA A 58 -8.75 2.94 -3.83
CA ALA A 58 -7.79 2.12 -4.55
C ALA A 58 -8.46 1.03 -5.37
N HIS A 59 -9.54 0.46 -4.86
CA HIS A 59 -10.20 -0.69 -5.47
C HIS A 59 -11.70 -0.56 -5.40
N GLY A 60 -12.39 -1.32 -6.25
CA GLY A 60 -13.85 -1.40 -6.22
C GLY A 60 -14.40 -2.41 -5.21
N ALA A 61 -13.52 -3.21 -4.61
CA ALA A 61 -13.84 -4.15 -3.54
C ALA A 61 -12.85 -3.95 -2.41
N ALA A 62 -12.97 -4.69 -1.31
CA ALA A 62 -12.15 -4.49 -0.14
C ALA A 62 -10.66 -4.39 -0.46
N ALA A 63 -9.97 -3.41 0.11
CA ALA A 63 -8.52 -3.31 0.09
C ALA A 63 -7.99 -4.20 1.21
N SER A 64 -7.81 -5.47 0.89
CA SER A 64 -7.56 -6.53 1.87
C SER A 64 -6.13 -6.57 2.37
N ALA A 65 -5.18 -6.00 1.61
CA ALA A 65 -3.78 -5.94 2.03
C ALA A 65 -3.15 -4.65 1.54
N VAL A 66 -2.31 -4.07 2.37
CA VAL A 66 -1.52 -2.89 2.04
C VAL A 66 -0.10 -3.12 2.58
N CYS A 67 0.91 -2.74 1.80
CA CYS A 67 2.29 -2.78 2.27
C CYS A 67 3.15 -1.80 1.50
N PHE A 68 4.17 -1.29 2.18
CA PHE A 68 5.18 -0.45 1.55
C PHE A 68 6.40 -1.27 1.16
N SER A 69 7.05 -0.87 0.08
CA SER A 69 8.38 -1.37 -0.24
C SER A 69 9.37 -0.91 0.84
N GLU A 70 10.26 -1.80 1.23
CA GLU A 70 11.34 -1.47 2.16
C GLU A 70 12.62 -1.06 1.45
N THR A 71 12.62 -1.09 0.13
CA THR A 71 13.80 -0.75 -0.68
C THR A 71 13.56 0.41 -1.63
N ALA A 72 12.30 0.78 -1.90
CA ALA A 72 11.98 1.94 -2.73
C ALA A 72 11.03 2.85 -1.96
N ALA A 73 11.55 3.99 -1.51
CA ALA A 73 10.79 4.93 -0.69
C ALA A 73 9.54 5.42 -1.44
N GLY A 74 8.42 5.44 -0.75
CA GLY A 74 7.17 5.94 -1.29
C GLY A 74 6.41 4.97 -2.18
N LEU A 75 6.89 3.75 -2.37
CA LEU A 75 6.18 2.75 -3.17
C LEU A 75 5.24 1.94 -2.28
N LEU A 76 3.96 2.07 -2.54
CA LEU A 76 2.90 1.37 -1.81
C LEU A 76 2.25 0.35 -2.73
N ALA A 77 1.98 -0.83 -2.20
CA ALA A 77 1.19 -1.84 -2.90
C ALA A 77 -0.12 -2.08 -2.16
N THR A 78 -1.19 -2.27 -2.91
CA THR A 78 -2.49 -2.65 -2.37
C THR A 78 -3.00 -3.88 -3.12
N ALA A 79 -3.63 -4.78 -2.39
CA ALA A 79 -4.27 -5.95 -2.96
C ALA A 79 -5.74 -5.97 -2.54
N SER A 80 -6.56 -6.62 -3.33
CA SER A 80 -8.01 -6.51 -3.13
C SER A 80 -8.74 -7.83 -3.33
N ALA A 81 -9.94 -7.87 -2.78
CA ALA A 81 -10.92 -8.90 -3.06
C ALA A 81 -11.32 -8.93 -4.54
N ASP A 82 -11.01 -7.88 -5.32
CA ASP A 82 -11.22 -7.88 -6.78
C ASP A 82 -10.13 -8.64 -7.55
N ALA A 83 -9.21 -9.30 -6.84
CA ALA A 83 -8.11 -10.10 -7.38
C ALA A 83 -6.97 -9.28 -7.99
N SER A 84 -6.99 -7.96 -7.87
CA SER A 84 -5.94 -7.12 -8.43
C SER A 84 -4.95 -6.65 -7.38
N VAL A 85 -3.72 -6.39 -7.84
CA VAL A 85 -2.67 -5.71 -7.08
C VAL A 85 -2.37 -4.40 -7.80
N LYS A 86 -2.20 -3.33 -7.05
CA LYS A 86 -1.87 -2.02 -7.61
C LYS A 86 -0.67 -1.44 -6.88
N LEU A 87 0.18 -0.75 -7.63
CA LEU A 87 1.32 -0.02 -7.11
C LEU A 87 1.05 1.47 -7.20
N TRP A 88 1.43 2.19 -6.16
CA TRP A 88 1.16 3.62 -6.01
C TRP A 88 2.42 4.36 -5.62
N ASP A 89 2.59 5.56 -6.15
CA ASP A 89 3.67 6.47 -5.78
C ASP A 89 3.16 7.46 -4.74
N CYS A 90 3.57 7.27 -3.50
CA CYS A 90 3.23 8.15 -2.39
C CYS A 90 4.25 9.27 -2.16
N GLY A 91 5.36 9.24 -2.87
CA GLY A 91 6.46 10.17 -2.65
C GLY A 91 6.45 11.39 -3.55
N GLY A 92 5.44 11.52 -4.41
CA GLY A 92 5.37 12.63 -5.35
C GLY A 92 4.80 13.89 -4.72
N ALA A 93 3.85 14.51 -5.42
CA ALA A 93 3.21 15.74 -4.94
C ALA A 93 2.38 15.46 -3.69
N PRO A 94 2.08 16.49 -2.88
CA PRO A 94 1.12 16.35 -1.79
C PRO A 94 -0.23 15.86 -2.31
N GLY A 95 -0.94 15.10 -1.48
CA GLY A 95 -2.24 14.57 -1.82
C GLY A 95 -2.21 13.07 -2.08
N PRO A 96 -3.27 12.52 -2.69
CA PRO A 96 -3.36 11.08 -2.92
C PRO A 96 -2.23 10.57 -3.81
N PRO A 97 -1.81 9.31 -3.62
CA PRO A 97 -0.75 8.74 -4.45
C PRO A 97 -1.15 8.62 -5.91
N ALA A 98 -0.15 8.67 -6.78
CA ALA A 98 -0.34 8.46 -8.21
C ALA A 98 -0.22 6.97 -8.55
N PRO A 99 -1.03 6.45 -9.48
CA PRO A 99 -0.91 5.04 -9.88
C PRO A 99 0.40 4.80 -10.65
N VAL A 100 1.03 3.67 -10.37
CA VAL A 100 2.26 3.26 -11.06
C VAL A 100 1.98 2.06 -11.97
N ALA A 101 1.32 1.03 -11.45
CA ALA A 101 1.01 -0.18 -12.18
C ALA A 101 -0.14 -0.92 -11.53
N ALA A 102 -0.80 -1.78 -12.29
CA ALA A 102 -1.88 -2.61 -11.77
C ALA A 102 -1.94 -3.92 -12.55
N ARG A 103 -2.33 -4.99 -11.88
CA ARG A 103 -2.51 -6.27 -12.54
C ARG A 103 -3.53 -7.13 -11.82
N ASP A 104 -4.39 -7.77 -12.60
CA ASP A 104 -5.25 -8.84 -12.11
C ASP A 104 -4.44 -10.14 -12.16
N LEU A 105 -4.22 -10.75 -11.01
CA LEU A 105 -3.39 -11.96 -10.92
C LEU A 105 -4.18 -13.23 -11.20
N ALA A 106 -5.50 -13.14 -11.33
CA ALA A 106 -6.38 -14.26 -11.69
C ALA A 106 -6.29 -15.43 -10.72
N VAL A 107 -6.07 -15.15 -9.43
CA VAL A 107 -5.98 -16.17 -8.38
C VAL A 107 -7.09 -16.02 -7.33
N GLY A 108 -8.17 -15.33 -7.67
CA GLY A 108 -9.29 -15.08 -6.75
C GLY A 108 -9.03 -13.93 -5.81
N GLU A 109 -9.91 -13.77 -4.82
CA GLU A 109 -9.76 -12.72 -3.83
C GLU A 109 -8.42 -12.81 -3.13
N LEU A 110 -7.74 -11.68 -3.01
CA LEU A 110 -6.42 -11.63 -2.39
C LEU A 110 -6.54 -11.25 -0.92
N PHE A 111 -5.74 -11.88 -0.07
CA PHE A 111 -5.69 -11.63 1.36
C PHE A 111 -4.30 -11.29 1.85
N ALA A 112 -3.26 -11.63 1.09
CA ALA A 112 -1.88 -11.46 1.50
C ALA A 112 -1.05 -10.88 0.38
N LEU A 113 -0.10 -10.03 0.74
CA LEU A 113 0.72 -9.31 -0.21
C LEU A 113 2.07 -9.01 0.45
N ALA A 114 3.15 -9.21 -0.28
CA ALA A 114 4.47 -8.85 0.20
C ALA A 114 5.37 -8.46 -0.95
N PHE A 115 6.24 -7.49 -0.70
CA PHE A 115 7.32 -7.17 -1.63
C PHE A 115 8.48 -8.14 -1.46
N ASP A 116 9.21 -8.36 -2.53
CA ASP A 116 10.52 -9.02 -2.45
C ASP A 116 11.47 -8.15 -1.61
N ALA A 117 12.38 -8.80 -0.89
CA ALA A 117 13.29 -8.11 0.03
C ALA A 117 14.36 -7.29 -0.68
N VAL A 118 14.62 -7.57 -1.95
CA VAL A 118 15.70 -6.95 -2.72
C VAL A 118 15.16 -6.16 -3.90
N ASP A 119 14.29 -6.77 -4.70
CA ASP A 119 13.76 -6.14 -5.91
C ASP A 119 12.43 -5.45 -5.58
N PRO A 120 12.38 -4.10 -5.63
CA PRO A 120 11.17 -3.37 -5.24
C PRO A 120 10.00 -3.56 -6.20
N LEU A 121 10.20 -4.16 -7.37
CA LEU A 121 9.12 -4.35 -8.34
C LEU A 121 8.64 -5.79 -8.42
N VAL A 122 9.14 -6.67 -7.56
CA VAL A 122 8.68 -8.05 -7.47
C VAL A 122 7.83 -8.22 -6.21
N LEU A 123 6.64 -8.76 -6.38
CA LEU A 123 5.69 -8.97 -5.29
C LEU A 123 5.14 -10.39 -5.35
N VAL A 124 4.70 -10.87 -4.19
CA VAL A 124 3.92 -12.10 -4.11
C VAL A 124 2.56 -11.77 -3.50
N ALA A 125 1.53 -12.43 -3.97
CA ALA A 125 0.18 -12.29 -3.44
C ALA A 125 -0.49 -13.66 -3.41
N ALA A 126 -1.41 -13.82 -2.47
CA ALA A 126 -2.12 -15.07 -2.30
C ALA A 126 -3.51 -14.80 -1.73
N GLY A 127 -4.40 -15.74 -1.91
CA GLY A 127 -5.76 -15.56 -1.40
C GLY A 127 -6.62 -16.80 -1.58
N ALA A 128 -7.86 -16.57 -1.94
CA ALA A 128 -8.91 -17.59 -1.94
C ALA A 128 -8.68 -18.72 -2.94
N GLY A 129 -7.90 -18.47 -4.00
CA GLY A 129 -7.69 -19.49 -5.03
C GLY A 129 -6.73 -20.61 -4.65
N GLY A 130 -6.10 -20.52 -3.49
CA GLY A 130 -5.17 -21.56 -3.03
C GLY A 130 -3.81 -21.54 -3.71
N SER A 131 -3.53 -20.50 -4.49
CA SER A 131 -2.25 -20.35 -5.21
C SER A 131 -1.53 -19.11 -4.71
N VAL A 132 -0.21 -19.15 -4.84
CA VAL A 132 0.64 -17.97 -4.65
C VAL A 132 1.03 -17.44 -6.01
N ALA A 133 0.75 -16.17 -6.26
CA ALA A 133 1.11 -15.52 -7.51
C ALA A 133 2.33 -14.64 -7.28
N LEU A 134 3.28 -14.71 -8.20
CA LEU A 134 4.43 -13.83 -8.23
C LEU A 134 4.24 -12.84 -9.37
N TRP A 135 4.42 -11.55 -9.09
CA TRP A 135 4.29 -10.50 -10.08
C TRP A 135 5.60 -9.72 -10.19
N ASP A 136 6.20 -9.76 -11.36
CA ASP A 136 7.32 -8.90 -11.71
C ASP A 136 6.77 -7.70 -12.47
N ALA A 137 6.52 -6.62 -11.76
CA ALA A 137 5.91 -5.44 -12.34
C ALA A 137 6.82 -4.76 -13.38
N ALA A 138 8.14 -4.93 -13.25
CA ALA A 138 9.07 -4.37 -14.23
C ALA A 138 8.92 -5.00 -15.60
N GLY A 139 8.58 -6.29 -15.64
CA GLY A 139 8.43 -7.01 -16.89
C GLY A 139 7.05 -6.90 -17.51
N ASP A 140 6.11 -6.23 -16.87
CA ASP A 140 4.72 -6.26 -17.30
C ASP A 140 4.46 -5.25 -18.44
N ASP A 141 4.51 -3.94 -18.14
CA ASP A 141 4.21 -2.93 -19.16
C ASP A 141 5.24 -1.81 -19.23
N GLY A 142 6.28 -1.89 -18.43
CA GLY A 142 7.34 -0.89 -18.40
C GLY A 142 7.06 0.34 -17.57
N ALA A 143 5.83 0.58 -17.15
CA ALA A 143 5.51 1.77 -16.36
C ALA A 143 6.18 1.74 -14.99
N ALA A 144 6.17 0.59 -14.34
CA ALA A 144 6.83 0.44 -13.04
C ALA A 144 8.34 0.59 -13.15
N ALA A 145 8.94 0.02 -14.20
CA ALA A 145 10.38 0.15 -14.43
C ALA A 145 10.76 1.61 -14.70
N ALA A 146 9.95 2.33 -15.48
CA ALA A 146 10.18 3.75 -15.74
C ALA A 146 10.07 4.58 -14.47
N TRP A 147 9.08 4.27 -13.64
CA TRP A 147 8.94 4.95 -12.35
C TRP A 147 10.18 4.74 -11.48
N LEU A 148 10.63 3.49 -11.36
CA LEU A 148 11.78 3.17 -10.52
C LEU A 148 13.04 3.87 -11.03
N ALA A 149 13.25 3.89 -12.35
CA ALA A 149 14.40 4.57 -12.93
C ALA A 149 14.39 6.07 -12.62
N ALA A 150 13.22 6.68 -12.56
CA ALA A 150 13.08 8.10 -12.24
C ALA A 150 13.47 8.40 -10.78
N GLN A 151 13.33 7.43 -9.87
CA GLN A 151 13.69 7.63 -8.47
C GLN A 151 15.21 7.73 -8.26
N GLY A 152 16.00 7.21 -9.17
CA GLY A 152 17.46 7.26 -9.06
C GLY A 152 18.08 8.59 -9.50
N LYS A 153 17.30 9.56 -9.90
CA LYS A 153 17.80 10.85 -10.40
C LYS A 153 18.08 11.86 -9.32
#